data_c8f2d6888877bd509c3415d5a714c95c
#
_entry.id   c8f2d6888877bd509c3415d5a714c95c
#
_cell.length_a   1.000
_cell.length_b   1.000
_cell.length_c   1.000
_cell.angle_alpha   90.00
_cell.angle_beta   90.00
_cell.angle_gamma   90.00
#
_symmetry.space_group_name_H-M   'P 1'
#
loop_
_entity.id
_entity.type
_entity.pdbx_description
1 polymer ?
#
loop_
_entity_poly.entity_id
_entity_poly.type
_entity_poly.pdbx_seq_one_letter_code
_entity_poly.pdbx_strand_id
1 'polypeptide(L)'
;MATELWPSLLDPRLHGADDLCAVSAKGVRIRFQDGRELLCGSSGLWNANLGYGNEAIAQACADALRDASYLSVFRYENVYARRAARALVEAAGAEHYGRVVFSTSGGAANDLVMKLARHYHALRGDGARKLVVGLRDSYHGLTFGGFALTGENLGQSVYGVDQRFVRHVTPNAGDEIAGLAAQQGSRIAAVVVEPVLGSGAVPLTPEYVGTLLELRDRHGFLLVADEVATGFGRTGDFFASQRWPAPPDLLITSKGLTNGTQAAAAVLMPQAVAEPFDAAGDVFVHGETQAGTPVTCAAILATVKEMRRIDAVASARRLSGLLDRALEDLVATEPLVSTTTGIGCFRSIRLRTPEGDPLPQQQVPQVVAAIRRAGALVHPSVNGVQILPALIYTDAELAELLDCVRRGVRAHAQAQGWLDGEAGAA
;
A
#
# COMPACT_ATOMS: atom_id res chain seq x y z
N MET A 1 7.26 20.47 24.00
CA MET A 1 8.31 19.89 24.90
C MET A 1 9.17 18.94 24.06
N ALA A 2 10.45 18.75 24.43
CA ALA A 2 11.24 17.71 23.75
C ALA A 2 10.60 16.34 24.01
N THR A 3 10.60 15.47 23.02
CA THR A 3 10.11 14.10 23.11
C THR A 3 11.25 13.12 22.84
N GLU A 4 11.24 11.99 23.52
CA GLU A 4 12.19 10.90 23.31
C GLU A 4 11.86 10.10 22.03
N LEU A 5 10.63 10.23 21.52
CA LEU A 5 10.21 9.60 20.29
C LEU A 5 10.77 10.34 19.08
N TRP A 6 11.38 9.59 18.14
CA TRP A 6 11.75 10.08 16.80
C TRP A 6 10.71 9.59 15.78
N PRO A 7 9.68 10.38 15.45
CA PRO A 7 8.68 9.98 14.48
C PRO A 7 9.28 9.85 13.06
N SER A 8 8.92 8.78 12.35
CA SER A 8 9.38 8.58 10.98
C SER A 8 8.79 9.62 10.03
N LEU A 9 9.63 10.19 9.17
CA LEU A 9 9.25 11.14 8.11
C LEU A 9 8.52 12.40 8.59
N LEU A 10 8.59 12.73 9.87
CA LEU A 10 8.10 13.98 10.42
C LEU A 10 9.26 14.98 10.54
N ASP A 11 9.00 16.24 10.14
CA ASP A 11 9.96 17.33 10.33
C ASP A 11 10.37 17.40 11.82
N PRO A 12 11.67 17.35 12.16
CA PRO A 12 12.14 17.40 13.54
C PRO A 12 11.64 18.62 14.33
N ARG A 13 11.32 19.72 13.65
CA ARG A 13 10.75 20.93 14.29
C ARG A 13 9.32 20.74 14.81
N LEU A 14 8.63 19.70 14.37
CA LEU A 14 7.27 19.35 14.77
C LEU A 14 7.22 18.23 15.82
N HIS A 15 8.37 17.67 16.22
CA HIS A 15 8.41 16.62 17.23
C HIS A 15 7.90 17.14 18.57
N GLY A 16 7.05 16.37 19.24
CA GLY A 16 6.45 16.69 20.53
C GLY A 16 5.27 17.67 20.47
N ALA A 17 4.73 17.95 19.27
CA ALA A 17 3.53 18.78 19.13
C ALA A 17 2.27 18.00 19.54
N ASP A 18 1.49 18.53 20.48
CA ASP A 18 0.28 17.88 21.03
C ASP A 18 -0.79 17.65 19.97
N ASP A 19 -0.89 18.55 19.00
CA ASP A 19 -1.81 18.42 17.88
C ASP A 19 -1.43 17.31 16.89
N LEU A 20 -0.21 16.78 16.97
CA LEU A 20 0.26 15.62 16.19
C LEU A 20 0.33 14.33 17.04
N CYS A 21 0.02 14.39 18.34
CA CYS A 21 0.02 13.25 19.24
C CYS A 21 -1.38 12.60 19.30
N ALA A 22 -1.55 11.45 18.61
CA ALA A 22 -2.79 10.67 18.66
C ALA A 22 -2.89 9.92 19.99
N VAL A 23 -4.06 9.99 20.66
CA VAL A 23 -4.29 9.33 21.96
C VAL A 23 -5.26 8.16 21.88
N SER A 24 -6.18 8.15 20.94
CA SER A 24 -7.11 7.04 20.72
C SER A 24 -7.69 7.07 19.30
N ALA A 25 -8.22 5.93 18.87
CA ALA A 25 -8.93 5.83 17.59
C ALA A 25 -10.08 4.83 17.68
N LYS A 26 -11.23 5.15 17.05
CA LYS A 26 -12.40 4.28 16.98
C LYS A 26 -13.17 4.52 15.68
N GLY A 27 -13.68 3.46 15.07
CA GLY A 27 -14.39 3.56 13.78
C GLY A 27 -13.49 4.19 12.73
N VAL A 28 -13.81 5.38 12.26
CA VAL A 28 -13.04 6.11 11.26
C VAL A 28 -12.41 7.41 11.78
N ARG A 29 -12.36 7.58 13.10
CA ARG A 29 -11.89 8.81 13.76
C ARG A 29 -10.68 8.56 14.65
N ILE A 30 -9.81 9.56 14.72
CA ILE A 30 -8.64 9.60 15.60
C ILE A 30 -8.73 10.83 16.48
N ARG A 31 -8.56 10.64 17.78
CA ARG A 31 -8.50 11.71 18.77
C ARG A 31 -7.04 12.05 19.11
N PHE A 32 -6.73 13.34 19.18
CA PHE A 32 -5.41 13.87 19.46
C PHE A 32 -5.33 14.47 20.86
N GLN A 33 -4.11 14.70 21.34
CA GLN A 33 -3.85 15.18 22.69
C GLN A 33 -4.35 16.62 22.91
N ASP A 34 -4.43 17.42 21.86
CA ASP A 34 -5.04 18.75 21.88
C ASP A 34 -6.58 18.73 22.02
N GLY A 35 -7.18 17.55 22.13
CA GLY A 35 -8.64 17.33 22.30
C GLY A 35 -9.41 17.20 20.99
N ARG A 36 -8.83 17.51 19.83
CA ARG A 36 -9.51 17.37 18.54
C ARG A 36 -9.73 15.90 18.16
N GLU A 37 -10.89 15.63 17.59
CA GLU A 37 -11.20 14.36 16.94
C GLU A 37 -11.33 14.60 15.43
N LEU A 38 -10.53 13.90 14.65
CA LEU A 38 -10.43 14.09 13.20
C LEU A 38 -10.86 12.83 12.45
N LEU A 39 -11.54 13.04 11.32
CA LEU A 39 -11.89 11.96 10.40
C LEU A 39 -10.63 11.43 9.70
N CYS A 40 -10.42 10.12 9.70
CA CYS A 40 -9.23 9.52 9.10
C CYS A 40 -9.46 9.13 7.63
N GLY A 41 -9.27 10.07 6.73
CA GLY A 41 -9.38 9.85 5.29
C GLY A 41 -8.20 9.08 4.67
N SER A 42 -7.21 8.63 5.47
CA SER A 42 -6.07 7.85 5.00
C SER A 42 -6.02 6.42 5.54
N SER A 43 -7.04 5.96 6.30
CA SER A 43 -7.03 4.66 7.00
C SER A 43 -5.74 4.44 7.81
N GLY A 44 -5.31 5.46 8.56
CA GLY A 44 -3.99 5.50 9.17
C GLY A 44 -2.92 5.72 8.11
N LEU A 45 -2.07 4.75 7.89
CA LEU A 45 -1.15 4.71 6.76
C LEU A 45 -1.58 3.57 5.82
N TRP A 46 -2.83 3.67 5.29
CA TRP A 46 -3.46 2.72 4.36
C TRP A 46 -3.68 1.31 4.95
N ASN A 47 -3.74 1.20 6.29
CA ASN A 47 -3.77 -0.06 7.03
C ASN A 47 -5.19 -0.43 7.50
N ALA A 48 -5.91 0.53 8.11
CA ALA A 48 -7.15 0.29 8.81
C ALA A 48 -8.35 0.23 7.85
N ASN A 49 -8.36 -0.77 6.96
CA ASN A 49 -9.45 -0.95 5.98
C ASN A 49 -10.80 -1.20 6.65
N LEU A 50 -10.81 -1.87 7.82
CA LEU A 50 -11.99 -2.13 8.65
C LEU A 50 -12.17 -1.08 9.76
N GLY A 51 -11.49 0.07 9.66
CA GLY A 51 -11.48 1.09 10.71
C GLY A 51 -10.73 0.69 11.97
N TYR A 52 -10.88 1.50 13.01
CA TYR A 52 -10.18 1.35 14.27
C TYR A 52 -11.05 0.64 15.32
N GLY A 53 -10.41 -0.07 16.26
CA GLY A 53 -11.08 -0.69 17.40
C GLY A 53 -11.98 -1.86 17.01
N ASN A 54 -11.57 -2.66 16.02
CA ASN A 54 -12.30 -3.89 15.65
C ASN A 54 -12.14 -4.93 16.76
N GLU A 55 -13.25 -5.20 17.46
CA GLU A 55 -13.27 -6.07 18.64
C GLU A 55 -12.92 -7.53 18.30
N ALA A 56 -13.35 -8.03 17.15
CA ALA A 56 -13.09 -9.41 16.77
C ALA A 56 -11.59 -9.64 16.52
N ILE A 57 -10.89 -8.68 15.94
CA ILE A 57 -9.43 -8.75 15.74
C ILE A 57 -8.72 -8.63 17.09
N ALA A 58 -9.15 -7.68 17.94
CA ALA A 58 -8.56 -7.49 19.27
C ALA A 58 -8.69 -8.75 20.13
N GLN A 59 -9.87 -9.37 20.16
CA GLN A 59 -10.13 -10.60 20.90
C GLN A 59 -9.29 -11.77 20.38
N ALA A 60 -9.19 -11.94 19.05
CA ALA A 60 -8.38 -12.99 18.46
C ALA A 60 -6.89 -12.85 18.81
N CYS A 61 -6.37 -11.63 18.83
CA CYS A 61 -5.01 -11.33 19.27
C CYS A 61 -4.81 -11.66 20.76
N ALA A 62 -5.74 -11.25 21.62
CA ALA A 62 -5.67 -11.51 23.05
C ALA A 62 -5.70 -13.02 23.37
N ASP A 63 -6.53 -13.78 22.68
CA ASP A 63 -6.63 -15.23 22.84
C ASP A 63 -5.35 -15.94 22.37
N ALA A 64 -4.80 -15.54 21.22
CA ALA A 64 -3.54 -16.07 20.73
C ALA A 64 -2.37 -15.78 21.68
N LEU A 65 -2.33 -14.60 22.30
CA LEU A 65 -1.30 -14.24 23.29
C LEU A 65 -1.40 -15.09 24.57
N ARG A 66 -2.62 -15.47 24.99
CA ARG A 66 -2.83 -16.34 26.16
C ARG A 66 -2.49 -17.79 25.86
N ASP A 67 -2.85 -18.27 24.65
CA ASP A 67 -2.61 -19.66 24.24
C ASP A 67 -1.13 -19.93 23.93
N ALA A 68 -0.52 -19.04 23.10
CA ALA A 68 0.87 -19.20 22.68
C ALA A 68 1.48 -17.82 22.40
N SER A 69 2.10 -17.23 23.42
CA SER A 69 2.68 -15.88 23.32
C SER A 69 3.70 -15.73 22.19
N TYR A 70 4.49 -16.79 21.91
CA TYR A 70 5.45 -16.86 20.82
C TYR A 70 5.67 -18.29 20.35
N LEU A 71 5.49 -18.52 19.05
CA LEU A 71 5.94 -19.72 18.32
C LEU A 71 6.59 -19.25 17.02
N SER A 72 7.80 -19.72 16.77
CA SER A 72 8.56 -19.39 15.57
C SER A 72 8.01 -20.11 14.33
N VAL A 73 8.44 -19.66 13.15
CA VAL A 73 8.39 -20.41 11.89
C VAL A 73 9.81 -20.75 11.38
N PHE A 74 10.83 -20.61 12.23
CA PHE A 74 12.19 -21.05 11.93
C PHE A 74 12.33 -22.55 12.23
N ARG A 75 12.62 -23.35 11.22
CA ARG A 75 12.90 -24.81 11.31
C ARG A 75 11.72 -25.66 11.81
N TYR A 76 10.55 -25.08 12.07
CA TYR A 76 9.31 -25.78 12.36
C TYR A 76 8.12 -24.87 11.99
N GLU A 77 6.93 -25.41 12.00
CA GLU A 77 5.70 -24.68 11.69
C GLU A 77 4.85 -24.55 12.95
N ASN A 78 4.01 -23.53 13.01
CA ASN A 78 2.98 -23.44 14.02
C ASN A 78 1.56 -23.47 13.39
N VAL A 79 0.58 -23.92 14.16
CA VAL A 79 -0.79 -24.11 13.68
C VAL A 79 -1.45 -22.81 13.26
N TYR A 80 -1.10 -21.68 13.88
CA TYR A 80 -1.61 -20.36 13.54
C TYR A 80 -1.12 -19.94 12.15
N ALA A 81 0.17 -20.10 11.88
CA ALA A 81 0.76 -19.81 10.58
C ALA A 81 0.19 -20.68 9.47
N ARG A 82 0.01 -21.99 9.70
CA ARG A 82 -0.65 -22.89 8.73
C ARG A 82 -2.08 -22.44 8.39
N ARG A 83 -2.87 -22.06 9.41
CA ARG A 83 -4.25 -21.59 9.21
C ARG A 83 -4.28 -20.25 8.46
N ALA A 84 -3.43 -19.30 8.85
CA ALA A 84 -3.34 -18.00 8.17
C ALA A 84 -2.89 -18.15 6.71
N ALA A 85 -1.89 -18.98 6.43
CA ALA A 85 -1.44 -19.28 5.08
C ALA A 85 -2.58 -19.85 4.22
N ARG A 86 -3.32 -20.83 4.75
CA ARG A 86 -4.49 -21.39 4.04
C ARG A 86 -5.56 -20.33 3.75
N ALA A 87 -5.90 -19.50 4.73
CA ALA A 87 -6.92 -18.46 4.55
C ALA A 87 -6.51 -17.41 3.49
N LEU A 88 -5.22 -17.09 3.40
CA LEU A 88 -4.68 -16.19 2.38
C LEU A 88 -4.69 -16.81 0.99
N VAL A 89 -4.27 -18.08 0.87
CA VAL A 89 -4.35 -18.84 -0.40
C VAL A 89 -5.80 -18.91 -0.88
N GLU A 90 -6.76 -19.22 0.00
CA GLU A 90 -8.19 -19.23 -0.33
C GLU A 90 -8.72 -17.86 -0.76
N ALA A 91 -8.22 -16.79 -0.17
CA ALA A 91 -8.64 -15.42 -0.51
C ALA A 91 -8.04 -14.92 -1.83
N ALA A 92 -6.82 -15.35 -2.16
CA ALA A 92 -6.11 -14.96 -3.36
C ALA A 92 -6.45 -15.81 -4.59
N GLY A 93 -6.88 -17.06 -4.39
CA GLY A 93 -7.19 -18.03 -5.44
C GLY A 93 -6.39 -19.32 -5.26
N ALA A 94 -7.00 -20.30 -4.60
CA ALA A 94 -6.36 -21.60 -4.27
C ALA A 94 -6.06 -22.47 -5.52
N GLU A 95 -6.62 -22.15 -6.65
CA GLU A 95 -6.33 -22.78 -7.92
C GLU A 95 -4.96 -22.37 -8.49
N HIS A 96 -4.44 -21.23 -8.06
CA HIS A 96 -3.14 -20.71 -8.50
C HIS A 96 -2.10 -20.72 -7.36
N TYR A 97 -2.43 -20.13 -6.20
CA TYR A 97 -1.49 -20.03 -5.09
C TYR A 97 -1.52 -21.26 -4.18
N GLY A 98 -0.35 -21.73 -3.76
CA GLY A 98 -0.21 -22.93 -2.92
C GLY A 98 0.73 -22.78 -1.73
N ARG A 99 1.57 -21.75 -1.72
CA ARG A 99 2.58 -21.51 -0.67
C ARG A 99 2.56 -20.07 -0.19
N VAL A 100 2.88 -19.87 1.08
CA VAL A 100 2.99 -18.54 1.72
C VAL A 100 4.27 -18.46 2.54
N VAL A 101 5.00 -17.36 2.36
CA VAL A 101 6.11 -16.98 3.25
C VAL A 101 5.69 -15.72 3.99
N PHE A 102 5.76 -15.75 5.33
CA PHE A 102 5.47 -14.57 6.15
C PHE A 102 6.70 -13.67 6.29
N SER A 103 6.45 -12.37 6.43
CA SER A 103 7.41 -11.31 6.69
C SER A 103 6.80 -10.31 7.68
N THR A 104 7.57 -9.33 8.15
CA THR A 104 7.13 -8.35 9.16
C THR A 104 6.70 -7.00 8.56
N SER A 105 7.05 -6.72 7.31
CA SER A 105 6.68 -5.48 6.63
C SER A 105 6.69 -5.62 5.11
N GLY A 106 6.03 -4.69 4.39
CA GLY A 106 6.06 -4.66 2.93
C GLY A 106 7.47 -4.50 2.36
N GLY A 107 8.32 -3.67 2.99
CA GLY A 107 9.71 -3.50 2.57
C GLY A 107 10.52 -4.78 2.72
N ALA A 108 10.43 -5.46 3.88
CA ALA A 108 11.09 -6.74 4.11
C ALA A 108 10.56 -7.84 3.16
N ALA A 109 9.26 -7.83 2.83
CA ALA A 109 8.69 -8.73 1.84
C ALA A 109 9.21 -8.49 0.43
N ASN A 110 9.50 -7.23 0.05
CA ASN A 110 10.18 -6.92 -1.20
C ASN A 110 11.63 -7.42 -1.21
N ASP A 111 12.38 -7.26 -0.10
CA ASP A 111 13.72 -7.85 0.04
C ASP A 111 13.67 -9.38 -0.10
N LEU A 112 12.67 -10.04 0.51
CA LEU A 112 12.41 -11.47 0.39
C LEU A 112 12.19 -11.86 -1.08
N VAL A 113 11.30 -11.18 -1.78
CA VAL A 113 10.95 -11.45 -3.19
C VAL A 113 12.17 -11.29 -4.10
N MET A 114 12.99 -10.25 -3.92
CA MET A 114 14.21 -10.06 -4.69
C MET A 114 15.22 -11.22 -4.49
N LYS A 115 15.31 -11.75 -3.27
CA LYS A 115 16.14 -12.94 -2.97
C LYS A 115 15.53 -14.21 -3.56
N LEU A 116 14.23 -14.41 -3.36
CA LEU A 116 13.49 -15.58 -3.84
C LEU A 116 13.61 -15.73 -5.36
N ALA A 117 13.35 -14.66 -6.11
CA ALA A 117 13.42 -14.68 -7.56
C ALA A 117 14.83 -15.05 -8.08
N ARG A 118 15.88 -14.48 -7.47
CA ARG A 118 17.26 -14.80 -7.85
C ARG A 118 17.62 -16.25 -7.53
N HIS A 119 17.19 -16.76 -6.37
CA HIS A 119 17.45 -18.14 -5.95
C HIS A 119 16.66 -19.15 -6.79
N TYR A 120 15.38 -18.86 -7.08
CA TYR A 120 14.55 -19.63 -7.99
C TYR A 120 15.23 -19.86 -9.33
N HIS A 121 15.73 -18.81 -9.97
CA HIS A 121 16.42 -18.92 -11.25
C HIS A 121 17.76 -19.65 -11.13
N ALA A 122 18.51 -19.47 -10.05
CA ALA A 122 19.77 -20.18 -9.82
C ALA A 122 19.57 -21.69 -9.74
N LEU A 123 18.52 -22.14 -9.00
CA LEU A 123 18.16 -23.57 -8.91
C LEU A 123 17.75 -24.17 -10.26
N ARG A 124 17.26 -23.36 -11.18
CA ARG A 124 16.93 -23.75 -12.54
C ARG A 124 18.11 -23.68 -13.52
N GLY A 125 19.33 -23.44 -13.01
CA GLY A 125 20.55 -23.33 -13.81
C GLY A 125 20.75 -21.95 -14.48
N ASP A 126 19.92 -20.94 -14.17
CA ASP A 126 19.95 -19.61 -14.78
C ASP A 126 20.40 -18.53 -13.78
N GLY A 127 21.56 -18.77 -13.15
CA GLY A 127 22.12 -17.87 -12.12
C GLY A 127 22.53 -16.48 -12.63
N ALA A 128 22.47 -16.23 -13.95
CA ALA A 128 22.71 -14.92 -14.55
C ALA A 128 21.53 -13.95 -14.31
N ARG A 129 20.32 -14.44 -14.01
CA ARG A 129 19.13 -13.64 -13.74
C ARG A 129 19.21 -13.00 -12.37
N LYS A 130 19.66 -11.74 -12.33
CA LYS A 130 19.82 -10.97 -11.09
C LYS A 130 19.13 -9.62 -11.12
N LEU A 131 18.74 -9.13 -12.30
CA LEU A 131 18.04 -7.86 -12.43
C LEU A 131 16.62 -7.98 -11.89
N VAL A 132 16.21 -6.98 -11.11
CA VAL A 132 14.82 -6.77 -10.73
C VAL A 132 14.37 -5.45 -11.33
N VAL A 133 13.21 -5.46 -11.98
CA VAL A 133 12.64 -4.27 -12.61
C VAL A 133 11.49 -3.77 -11.76
N GLY A 134 11.50 -2.49 -11.41
CA GLY A 134 10.41 -1.76 -10.78
C GLY A 134 9.89 -0.65 -11.69
N LEU A 135 8.92 0.11 -11.21
CA LEU A 135 8.38 1.27 -11.92
C LEU A 135 8.95 2.56 -11.35
N ARG A 136 9.14 3.59 -12.19
CA ARG A 136 9.39 4.95 -11.72
C ARG A 136 8.22 5.40 -10.87
N ASP A 137 8.50 6.20 -9.86
CA ASP A 137 7.52 6.71 -8.90
C ASP A 137 6.80 5.63 -8.07
N SER A 138 7.24 4.36 -8.11
CA SER A 138 6.74 3.29 -7.24
C SER A 138 7.33 3.36 -5.83
N TYR A 139 6.64 2.73 -4.87
CA TYR A 139 7.12 2.62 -3.50
C TYR A 139 7.08 1.17 -3.01
N HIS A 140 8.25 0.61 -2.70
CA HIS A 140 8.41 -0.78 -2.26
C HIS A 140 9.05 -0.92 -0.87
N GLY A 141 9.17 0.17 -0.13
CA GLY A 141 9.73 0.20 1.23
C GLY A 141 11.07 0.92 1.32
N LEU A 142 11.59 0.99 2.56
CA LEU A 142 12.83 1.72 2.91
C LEU A 142 13.89 0.80 3.53
N THR A 143 13.71 -0.53 3.50
CA THR A 143 14.79 -1.49 3.71
C THR A 143 15.71 -1.50 2.48
N PHE A 144 16.99 -1.83 2.61
CA PHE A 144 17.97 -1.59 1.54
C PHE A 144 17.57 -2.17 0.17
N GLY A 145 17.00 -3.37 0.11
CA GLY A 145 16.51 -3.95 -1.14
C GLY A 145 15.22 -3.29 -1.63
N GLY A 146 14.22 -3.16 -0.76
CA GLY A 146 12.99 -2.44 -1.07
C GLY A 146 13.25 -0.97 -1.44
N PHE A 147 14.24 -0.32 -0.79
CA PHE A 147 14.63 1.05 -1.11
C PHE A 147 15.35 1.16 -2.46
N ALA A 148 16.13 0.14 -2.84
CA ALA A 148 16.70 0.08 -4.18
C ALA A 148 15.63 -0.07 -5.26
N LEU A 149 14.56 -0.82 -4.96
CA LEU A 149 13.45 -1.08 -5.87
C LEU A 149 12.44 0.07 -5.92
N THR A 150 12.33 0.88 -4.86
CA THR A 150 11.50 2.09 -4.83
C THR A 150 11.93 3.06 -5.92
N GLY A 151 10.99 3.41 -6.82
CA GLY A 151 11.22 4.31 -7.95
C GLY A 151 11.08 5.79 -7.61
N GLU A 152 10.47 6.13 -6.47
CA GLU A 152 10.47 7.49 -5.93
C GLU A 152 11.90 7.91 -5.53
N ASN A 153 12.27 9.15 -5.84
CA ASN A 153 13.55 9.70 -5.41
C ASN A 153 13.45 10.18 -3.95
N LEU A 154 13.81 9.30 -3.03
CA LEU A 154 13.78 9.55 -1.58
C LEU A 154 15.20 9.66 -0.97
N GLY A 155 16.21 9.95 -1.78
CA GLY A 155 17.58 10.13 -1.33
C GLY A 155 18.40 8.84 -1.22
N GLN A 156 18.12 7.84 -2.04
CA GLN A 156 18.80 6.54 -2.05
C GLN A 156 20.33 6.67 -2.09
N SER A 157 20.86 7.65 -2.81
CA SER A 157 22.29 7.93 -2.90
C SER A 157 22.92 8.37 -1.56
N VAL A 158 22.18 9.12 -0.74
CA VAL A 158 22.61 9.56 0.60
C VAL A 158 22.88 8.36 1.51
N TYR A 159 22.06 7.31 1.36
CA TYR A 159 22.14 6.09 2.18
C TYR A 159 23.04 5.00 1.55
N GLY A 160 23.67 5.27 0.40
CA GLY A 160 24.53 4.29 -0.28
C GLY A 160 23.76 3.04 -0.75
N VAL A 161 22.51 3.20 -1.16
CA VAL A 161 21.66 2.09 -1.61
C VAL A 161 22.18 1.53 -2.93
N ASP A 162 22.43 0.22 -2.97
CA ASP A 162 22.95 -0.46 -4.16
C ASP A 162 21.85 -0.76 -5.19
N GLN A 163 21.85 -0.02 -6.29
CA GLN A 163 20.92 -0.17 -7.40
C GLN A 163 21.51 -0.88 -8.63
N ARG A 164 22.71 -1.49 -8.55
CA ARG A 164 23.38 -2.13 -9.71
C ARG A 164 22.51 -3.19 -10.38
N PHE A 165 21.70 -3.90 -9.61
CA PHE A 165 20.80 -4.95 -10.10
C PHE A 165 19.32 -4.55 -10.09
N VAL A 166 19.04 -3.25 -10.16
CA VAL A 166 17.67 -2.73 -10.29
C VAL A 166 17.58 -1.85 -11.54
N ARG A 167 16.44 -1.90 -12.19
CA ARG A 167 16.07 -1.00 -13.30
C ARG A 167 14.66 -0.48 -13.05
N HIS A 168 14.41 0.75 -13.46
CA HIS A 168 13.09 1.34 -13.39
C HIS A 168 12.62 1.72 -14.79
N VAL A 169 11.35 1.40 -15.08
CA VAL A 169 10.66 1.79 -16.32
C VAL A 169 9.46 2.67 -15.97
N THR A 170 9.01 3.45 -16.93
CA THR A 170 7.85 4.34 -16.76
C THR A 170 6.57 3.51 -16.63
N PRO A 171 5.69 3.78 -15.64
CA PRO A 171 4.39 3.13 -15.55
C PRO A 171 3.59 3.31 -16.85
N ASN A 172 2.92 2.26 -17.28
CA ASN A 172 2.09 2.25 -18.49
C ASN A 172 2.83 2.52 -19.82
N ALA A 173 4.18 2.50 -19.82
CA ALA A 173 5.00 2.61 -21.02
C ALA A 173 5.39 1.22 -21.55
N GLY A 174 4.48 0.57 -22.30
CA GLY A 174 4.68 -0.80 -22.82
C GLY A 174 5.92 -0.95 -23.68
N ASP A 175 6.22 0.04 -24.52
CA ASP A 175 7.40 0.02 -25.40
C ASP A 175 8.73 0.08 -24.61
N GLU A 176 8.77 0.80 -23.49
CA GLU A 176 9.97 0.90 -22.66
C GLU A 176 10.31 -0.43 -22.01
N ILE A 177 9.34 -1.09 -21.38
CA ILE A 177 9.55 -2.40 -20.74
C ILE A 177 9.84 -3.47 -21.80
N ALA A 178 9.19 -3.44 -22.97
CA ALA A 178 9.47 -4.35 -24.05
C ALA A 178 10.89 -4.17 -24.63
N GLY A 179 11.35 -2.93 -24.80
CA GLY A 179 12.71 -2.60 -25.19
C GLY A 179 13.75 -3.09 -24.19
N LEU A 180 13.50 -2.90 -22.89
CA LEU A 180 14.36 -3.42 -21.81
C LEU A 180 14.40 -4.97 -21.84
N ALA A 181 13.25 -5.61 -21.96
CA ALA A 181 13.17 -7.07 -22.03
C ALA A 181 13.85 -7.65 -23.27
N ALA A 182 13.76 -6.99 -24.43
CA ALA A 182 14.47 -7.40 -25.64
C ALA A 182 16.00 -7.35 -25.45
N GLN A 183 16.52 -6.36 -24.72
CA GLN A 183 17.96 -6.20 -24.50
C GLN A 183 18.51 -7.03 -23.33
N GLN A 184 17.74 -7.20 -22.24
CA GLN A 184 18.21 -7.77 -20.98
C GLN A 184 17.29 -8.87 -20.42
N GLY A 185 16.31 -9.36 -21.16
CA GLY A 185 15.29 -10.30 -20.68
C GLY A 185 15.87 -11.56 -20.03
N SER A 186 16.98 -12.09 -20.58
CA SER A 186 17.70 -13.24 -20.01
C SER A 186 18.40 -12.94 -18.67
N ARG A 187 18.48 -11.68 -18.25
CA ARG A 187 19.08 -11.25 -16.99
C ARG A 187 18.03 -10.83 -15.94
N ILE A 188 16.77 -10.65 -16.36
CA ILE A 188 15.68 -10.24 -15.47
C ILE A 188 15.25 -11.45 -14.63
N ALA A 189 15.33 -11.33 -13.30
CA ALA A 189 14.80 -12.29 -12.35
C ALA A 189 13.33 -12.06 -12.07
N ALA A 190 12.95 -10.80 -11.86
CA ALA A 190 11.57 -10.42 -11.56
C ALA A 190 11.24 -9.02 -12.09
N VAL A 191 9.96 -8.81 -12.38
CA VAL A 191 9.35 -7.49 -12.58
C VAL A 191 8.35 -7.29 -11.45
N VAL A 192 8.52 -6.24 -10.65
CA VAL A 192 7.69 -5.95 -9.48
C VAL A 192 6.89 -4.68 -9.76
N VAL A 193 5.57 -4.77 -9.63
CA VAL A 193 4.67 -3.65 -9.91
C VAL A 193 3.59 -3.54 -8.84
N GLU A 194 3.21 -2.32 -8.50
CA GLU A 194 1.98 -2.03 -7.75
C GLU A 194 0.81 -1.97 -8.74
N PRO A 195 -0.29 -2.70 -8.56
CA PRO A 195 -1.46 -2.61 -9.44
C PRO A 195 -2.05 -1.19 -9.56
N VAL A 196 -1.91 -0.41 -8.49
CA VAL A 196 -2.11 1.03 -8.45
C VAL A 196 -0.92 1.61 -7.70
N LEU A 197 -0.13 2.45 -8.37
CA LEU A 197 1.04 3.06 -7.73
C LEU A 197 0.61 3.86 -6.50
N GLY A 198 1.32 3.63 -5.39
CA GLY A 198 1.13 4.38 -4.15
C GLY A 198 1.27 5.88 -4.38
N SER A 199 2.29 6.28 -5.10
CA SER A 199 2.53 7.67 -5.47
C SER A 199 1.51 8.14 -6.50
N GLY A 200 0.61 9.01 -6.08
CA GLY A 200 -0.38 9.63 -6.97
C GLY A 200 -1.56 8.76 -7.38
N ALA A 201 -1.72 7.58 -6.80
CA ALA A 201 -2.80 6.63 -7.07
C ALA A 201 -3.00 6.37 -8.58
N VAL A 202 -1.92 5.99 -9.28
CA VAL A 202 -1.94 5.75 -10.73
C VAL A 202 -2.18 4.27 -11.02
N PRO A 203 -3.35 3.90 -11.58
CA PRO A 203 -3.62 2.51 -11.95
C PRO A 203 -2.74 2.06 -13.13
N LEU A 204 -2.32 0.80 -13.12
CA LEU A 204 -1.80 0.18 -14.33
C LEU A 204 -2.94 -0.06 -15.32
N THR A 205 -2.69 0.26 -16.60
CA THR A 205 -3.70 0.04 -17.64
C THR A 205 -3.80 -1.44 -18.02
N PRO A 206 -4.97 -1.92 -18.47
CA PRO A 206 -5.14 -3.30 -18.93
C PRO A 206 -4.15 -3.68 -20.02
N GLU A 207 -3.83 -2.76 -20.94
CA GLU A 207 -2.88 -2.95 -22.03
C GLU A 207 -1.46 -3.17 -21.50
N TYR A 208 -1.07 -2.37 -20.48
CA TYR A 208 0.25 -2.51 -19.86
C TYR A 208 0.37 -3.83 -19.09
N VAL A 209 -0.66 -4.21 -18.36
CA VAL A 209 -0.73 -5.52 -17.69
C VAL A 209 -0.64 -6.66 -18.71
N GLY A 210 -1.35 -6.57 -19.82
CA GLY A 210 -1.25 -7.54 -20.93
C GLY A 210 0.18 -7.66 -21.44
N THR A 211 0.86 -6.53 -21.70
CA THR A 211 2.27 -6.48 -22.10
C THR A 211 3.18 -7.16 -21.07
N LEU A 212 2.98 -6.90 -19.78
CA LEU A 212 3.78 -7.54 -18.73
C LEU A 212 3.61 -9.06 -18.71
N LEU A 213 2.39 -9.56 -18.90
CA LEU A 213 2.08 -10.99 -18.95
C LEU A 213 2.73 -11.65 -20.19
N GLU A 214 2.62 -11.03 -21.36
CA GLU A 214 3.27 -11.51 -22.59
C GLU A 214 4.80 -11.56 -22.46
N LEU A 215 5.40 -10.52 -21.89
CA LEU A 215 6.85 -10.46 -21.69
C LEU A 215 7.32 -11.48 -20.64
N ARG A 216 6.54 -11.71 -19.57
CA ARG A 216 6.78 -12.77 -18.60
C ARG A 216 6.84 -14.13 -19.28
N ASP A 217 5.84 -14.46 -20.07
CA ASP A 217 5.74 -15.76 -20.76
C ASP A 217 6.87 -15.94 -21.79
N ARG A 218 7.27 -14.88 -22.49
CA ARG A 218 8.34 -14.90 -23.49
C ARG A 218 9.73 -14.99 -22.88
N HIS A 219 9.99 -14.26 -21.81
CA HIS A 219 11.33 -14.12 -21.23
C HIS A 219 11.55 -14.94 -19.95
N GLY A 220 10.49 -15.46 -19.32
CA GLY A 220 10.55 -16.35 -18.17
C GLY A 220 10.98 -15.69 -16.86
N PHE A 221 10.84 -14.39 -16.70
CA PHE A 221 10.99 -13.73 -15.40
C PHE A 221 9.74 -13.93 -14.53
N LEU A 222 9.86 -13.74 -13.22
CA LEU A 222 8.70 -13.75 -12.32
C LEU A 222 8.01 -12.38 -12.33
N LEU A 223 6.68 -12.36 -12.58
CA LEU A 223 5.86 -11.16 -12.41
C LEU A 223 5.32 -11.10 -10.98
N VAL A 224 5.56 -9.99 -10.30
CA VAL A 224 5.20 -9.78 -8.90
C VAL A 224 4.19 -8.64 -8.80
N ALA A 225 3.04 -8.90 -8.20
CA ALA A 225 2.11 -7.86 -7.78
C ALA A 225 2.40 -7.45 -6.34
N ASP A 226 2.87 -6.23 -6.14
CA ASP A 226 2.96 -5.63 -4.82
C ASP A 226 1.59 -5.04 -4.43
N GLU A 227 0.82 -5.86 -3.73
CA GLU A 227 -0.52 -5.54 -3.24
C GLU A 227 -0.53 -5.01 -1.80
N VAL A 228 0.61 -4.50 -1.34
CA VAL A 228 0.75 -3.94 0.01
C VAL A 228 -0.25 -2.80 0.25
N ALA A 229 -0.49 -1.96 -0.76
CA ALA A 229 -1.42 -0.84 -0.69
C ALA A 229 -2.80 -1.16 -1.26
N THR A 230 -2.89 -2.03 -2.26
CA THR A 230 -4.08 -2.28 -3.07
C THR A 230 -4.93 -3.44 -2.58
N GLY A 231 -4.36 -4.34 -1.79
CA GLY A 231 -5.06 -5.50 -1.27
C GLY A 231 -6.12 -5.20 -0.20
N PHE A 232 -6.79 -6.25 0.22
CA PHE A 232 -7.83 -6.22 1.26
C PHE A 232 -8.98 -5.25 0.94
N GLY A 233 -9.52 -5.37 -0.28
CA GLY A 233 -10.73 -4.65 -0.69
C GLY A 233 -10.51 -3.22 -1.17
N ARG A 234 -9.31 -2.66 -1.06
CA ARG A 234 -9.00 -1.26 -1.32
C ARG A 234 -9.44 -0.78 -2.70
N THR A 235 -9.31 -1.62 -3.73
CA THR A 235 -9.64 -1.29 -5.12
C THR A 235 -11.02 -1.80 -5.57
N GLY A 236 -11.79 -2.44 -4.67
CA GLY A 236 -13.09 -3.02 -4.99
C GLY A 236 -13.06 -4.53 -5.30
N ASP A 237 -11.88 -5.15 -5.21
CA ASP A 237 -11.68 -6.60 -5.16
C ASP A 237 -10.79 -6.95 -3.97
N PHE A 238 -10.75 -8.21 -3.55
CA PHE A 238 -9.94 -8.59 -2.39
C PHE A 238 -8.46 -8.32 -2.65
N PHE A 239 -7.97 -8.66 -3.86
CA PHE A 239 -6.69 -8.22 -4.42
C PHE A 239 -6.93 -7.61 -5.81
N ALA A 240 -6.26 -6.50 -6.12
CA ALA A 240 -6.43 -5.78 -7.38
C ALA A 240 -6.04 -6.64 -8.60
N SER A 241 -5.01 -7.46 -8.45
CA SER A 241 -4.53 -8.37 -9.50
C SER A 241 -5.51 -9.51 -9.84
N GLN A 242 -6.57 -9.72 -9.06
CA GLN A 242 -7.66 -10.66 -9.42
C GLN A 242 -8.42 -10.23 -10.69
N ARG A 243 -8.28 -8.98 -11.12
CA ARG A 243 -8.83 -8.48 -12.40
C ARG A 243 -7.92 -8.69 -13.59
N TRP A 244 -6.69 -9.12 -13.37
CA TRP A 244 -5.76 -9.33 -14.48
C TRP A 244 -6.15 -10.54 -15.31
N PRO A 245 -5.81 -10.57 -16.63
CA PRO A 245 -6.12 -11.69 -17.49
C PRO A 245 -5.51 -13.02 -17.03
N ALA A 246 -4.38 -12.97 -16.32
CA ALA A 246 -3.76 -14.09 -15.65
C ALA A 246 -3.14 -13.61 -14.33
N PRO A 247 -3.06 -14.47 -13.30
CA PRO A 247 -2.48 -14.10 -12.02
C PRO A 247 -0.96 -13.84 -12.15
N PRO A 248 -0.39 -12.96 -11.28
CA PRO A 248 1.05 -12.81 -11.16
C PRO A 248 1.67 -14.06 -10.50
N ASP A 249 2.97 -14.30 -10.74
CA ASP A 249 3.69 -15.41 -10.14
C ASP A 249 3.85 -15.25 -8.63
N LEU A 250 4.04 -14.01 -8.15
CA LEU A 250 4.12 -13.69 -6.74
C LEU A 250 3.16 -12.56 -6.39
N LEU A 251 2.53 -12.66 -5.21
CA LEU A 251 1.69 -11.61 -4.66
C LEU A 251 2.22 -11.23 -3.28
N ILE A 252 2.55 -9.95 -3.09
CA ILE A 252 2.96 -9.40 -1.79
C ILE A 252 1.76 -8.71 -1.16
N THR A 253 1.51 -8.96 0.13
CA THR A 253 0.47 -8.24 0.88
C THR A 253 0.98 -7.87 2.29
N SER A 254 0.48 -6.72 2.80
CA SER A 254 0.80 -6.18 4.13
C SER A 254 -0.34 -5.25 4.57
N LYS A 255 -0.09 -4.25 5.40
CA LYS A 255 -1.05 -3.18 5.78
C LYS A 255 -2.42 -3.74 6.17
N GLY A 256 -3.40 -3.72 5.24
CA GLY A 256 -4.74 -4.28 5.44
C GLY A 256 -4.77 -5.75 5.87
N LEU A 257 -3.69 -6.48 5.65
CA LEU A 257 -3.50 -7.89 6.06
C LEU A 257 -3.88 -8.16 7.52
N THR A 258 -3.56 -7.24 8.42
CA THR A 258 -3.88 -7.31 9.85
C THR A 258 -4.76 -6.15 10.32
N ASN A 259 -5.34 -5.40 9.39
CA ASN A 259 -6.00 -4.12 9.69
C ASN A 259 -5.11 -3.16 10.51
N GLY A 260 -3.80 -3.23 10.31
CA GLY A 260 -2.81 -2.39 11.01
C GLY A 260 -2.54 -2.77 12.47
N THR A 261 -3.09 -3.87 12.97
CA THR A 261 -2.95 -4.26 14.40
C THR A 261 -1.62 -4.94 14.72
N GLN A 262 -0.98 -5.56 13.73
CA GLN A 262 0.29 -6.26 13.86
C GLN A 262 1.21 -5.95 12.68
N ALA A 263 2.51 -5.89 12.95
CA ALA A 263 3.54 -5.82 11.91
C ALA A 263 3.56 -7.14 11.13
N ALA A 264 3.14 -7.11 9.88
CA ALA A 264 3.01 -8.30 9.04
C ALA A 264 3.09 -8.00 7.54
N ALA A 265 3.65 -8.95 6.82
CA ALA A 265 3.48 -9.11 5.40
C ALA A 265 3.43 -10.61 5.05
N ALA A 266 2.95 -10.92 3.86
CA ALA A 266 2.97 -12.26 3.31
C ALA A 266 3.28 -12.22 1.82
N VAL A 267 4.04 -13.19 1.35
CA VAL A 267 4.30 -13.44 -0.07
C VAL A 267 3.64 -14.76 -0.43
N LEU A 268 2.69 -14.70 -1.36
CA LEU A 268 1.99 -15.86 -1.90
C LEU A 268 2.63 -16.26 -3.22
N MET A 269 2.74 -17.57 -3.47
CA MET A 269 3.32 -18.11 -4.69
C MET A 269 2.63 -19.41 -5.11
N PRO A 270 2.62 -19.75 -6.40
CA PRO A 270 2.16 -21.06 -6.88
C PRO A 270 3.17 -22.15 -6.51
N GLN A 271 2.71 -23.39 -6.45
CA GLN A 271 3.58 -24.55 -6.21
C GLN A 271 4.75 -24.63 -7.20
N ALA A 272 4.55 -24.23 -8.45
CA ALA A 272 5.58 -24.23 -9.49
C ALA A 272 6.80 -23.33 -9.15
N VAL A 273 6.63 -22.29 -8.35
CA VAL A 273 7.75 -21.45 -7.87
C VAL A 273 8.48 -22.12 -6.70
N ALA A 274 7.77 -22.88 -5.86
CA ALA A 274 8.37 -23.63 -4.74
C ALA A 274 9.06 -24.94 -5.18
N GLU A 275 8.59 -25.56 -6.27
CA GLU A 275 9.04 -26.85 -6.74
C GLU A 275 10.56 -26.98 -6.93
N PRO A 276 11.31 -26.01 -7.51
CA PRO A 276 12.77 -26.12 -7.63
C PRO A 276 13.48 -26.22 -6.28
N PHE A 277 12.94 -25.58 -5.24
CA PHE A 277 13.47 -25.69 -3.87
C PHE A 277 13.18 -27.07 -3.28
N ASP A 278 11.94 -27.56 -3.43
CA ASP A 278 11.53 -28.89 -2.98
C ASP A 278 12.38 -29.98 -3.66
N ALA A 279 12.59 -29.88 -4.97
CA ALA A 279 13.36 -30.85 -5.76
C ALA A 279 14.86 -30.84 -5.41
N ALA A 280 15.44 -29.66 -5.16
CA ALA A 280 16.85 -29.54 -4.77
C ALA A 280 17.10 -29.86 -3.31
N GLY A 281 16.07 -29.85 -2.46
CA GLY A 281 16.23 -29.91 -1.01
C GLY A 281 16.98 -28.69 -0.46
N ASP A 282 16.94 -27.57 -1.19
CA ASP A 282 17.71 -26.37 -0.86
C ASP A 282 16.92 -25.40 0.03
N VAL A 283 17.61 -24.87 1.03
CA VAL A 283 17.01 -23.98 2.02
C VAL A 283 17.00 -22.55 1.49
N PHE A 284 15.81 -21.95 1.38
CA PHE A 284 15.71 -20.52 1.11
C PHE A 284 16.20 -19.73 2.34
N VAL A 285 17.42 -19.18 2.24
CA VAL A 285 18.08 -18.48 3.36
C VAL A 285 17.51 -17.06 3.51
N HIS A 286 16.31 -17.00 4.09
CA HIS A 286 15.64 -15.78 4.52
C HIS A 286 14.74 -16.09 5.71
N GLY A 287 14.59 -15.13 6.62
CA GLY A 287 13.69 -15.24 7.75
C GLY A 287 13.79 -14.05 8.69
N GLU A 288 12.71 -13.79 9.38
CA GLU A 288 12.57 -12.73 10.36
C GLU A 288 11.99 -13.32 11.64
N THR A 289 12.60 -13.02 12.79
CA THR A 289 12.25 -13.65 14.09
C THR A 289 10.77 -13.52 14.44
N GLN A 290 10.14 -12.41 14.07
CA GLN A 290 8.75 -12.11 14.42
C GLN A 290 7.74 -12.41 13.29
N ALA A 291 8.18 -12.94 12.15
CA ALA A 291 7.27 -13.31 11.07
C ALA A 291 6.47 -14.56 11.44
N GLY A 292 5.18 -14.58 11.12
CA GLY A 292 4.32 -15.75 11.29
C GLY A 292 4.06 -16.16 12.75
N THR A 293 4.20 -15.24 13.73
CA THR A 293 3.88 -15.50 15.14
C THR A 293 2.39 -15.75 15.36
N PRO A 294 2.00 -16.45 16.45
CA PRO A 294 0.59 -16.74 16.73
C PRO A 294 -0.32 -15.51 16.71
N VAL A 295 0.08 -14.42 17.37
CA VAL A 295 -0.71 -13.20 17.43
C VAL A 295 -0.88 -12.55 16.07
N THR A 296 0.18 -12.48 15.27
CA THR A 296 0.14 -11.95 13.90
C THR A 296 -0.80 -12.78 13.01
N CYS A 297 -0.68 -14.10 13.09
CA CYS A 297 -1.51 -15.01 12.29
C CYS A 297 -2.98 -15.01 12.74
N ALA A 298 -3.24 -14.85 14.04
CA ALA A 298 -4.60 -14.67 14.57
C ALA A 298 -5.23 -13.36 14.06
N ALA A 299 -4.46 -12.27 14.02
CA ALA A 299 -4.90 -11.01 13.43
C ALA A 299 -5.25 -11.16 11.94
N ILE A 300 -4.41 -11.85 11.15
CA ILE A 300 -4.67 -12.15 9.74
C ILE A 300 -5.99 -12.92 9.57
N LEU A 301 -6.16 -14.01 10.32
CA LEU A 301 -7.37 -14.84 10.27
C LEU A 301 -8.62 -14.06 10.64
N ALA A 302 -8.56 -13.26 11.70
CA ALA A 302 -9.67 -12.43 12.14
C ALA A 302 -9.99 -11.35 11.10
N THR A 303 -8.98 -10.73 10.50
CA THR A 303 -9.17 -9.72 9.45
C THR A 303 -9.85 -10.32 8.22
N VAL A 304 -9.37 -11.47 7.70
CA VAL A 304 -10.01 -12.15 6.56
C VAL A 304 -11.46 -12.52 6.88
N LYS A 305 -11.72 -13.00 8.10
CA LYS A 305 -13.07 -13.34 8.56
C LYS A 305 -13.98 -12.11 8.63
N GLU A 306 -13.48 -11.01 9.20
CA GLU A 306 -14.24 -9.76 9.32
C GLU A 306 -14.53 -9.13 7.95
N MET A 307 -13.55 -9.12 7.04
CA MET A 307 -13.75 -8.68 5.65
C MET A 307 -14.93 -9.41 4.98
N ARG A 308 -15.03 -10.72 5.18
CA ARG A 308 -16.13 -11.54 4.65
C ARG A 308 -17.44 -11.27 5.39
N ARG A 309 -17.39 -11.18 6.74
CA ARG A 309 -18.58 -11.00 7.59
C ARG A 309 -19.36 -9.72 7.26
N ILE A 310 -18.65 -8.61 7.00
CA ILE A 310 -19.27 -7.31 6.70
C ILE A 310 -19.39 -7.04 5.20
N ASP A 311 -19.02 -8.00 4.36
CA ASP A 311 -18.91 -7.82 2.90
C ASP A 311 -18.15 -6.55 2.52
N ALA A 312 -16.93 -6.44 3.05
CA ALA A 312 -16.12 -5.23 2.90
C ALA A 312 -15.81 -4.89 1.43
N VAL A 313 -15.74 -5.88 0.56
CA VAL A 313 -15.53 -5.69 -0.89
C VAL A 313 -16.74 -5.03 -1.53
N ALA A 314 -17.97 -5.45 -1.20
CA ALA A 314 -19.17 -4.78 -1.69
C ALA A 314 -19.27 -3.35 -1.14
N SER A 315 -18.92 -3.13 0.12
CA SER A 315 -18.85 -1.78 0.69
C SER A 315 -17.82 -0.91 -0.05
N ALA A 316 -16.64 -1.45 -0.38
CA ALA A 316 -15.63 -0.74 -1.18
C ALA A 316 -16.17 -0.32 -2.55
N ARG A 317 -16.90 -1.20 -3.24
CA ARG A 317 -17.52 -0.89 -4.53
C ARG A 317 -18.59 0.20 -4.40
N ARG A 318 -19.43 0.16 -3.36
CA ARG A 318 -20.40 1.20 -3.04
C ARG A 318 -19.71 2.56 -2.81
N LEU A 319 -18.69 2.58 -1.95
CA LEU A 319 -17.90 3.79 -1.67
C LEU A 319 -17.19 4.31 -2.92
N SER A 320 -16.67 3.41 -3.77
CA SER A 320 -16.06 3.82 -5.05
C SER A 320 -17.03 4.61 -5.91
N GLY A 321 -18.27 4.12 -6.09
CA GLY A 321 -19.26 4.83 -6.90
C GLY A 321 -19.69 6.18 -6.30
N LEU A 322 -19.66 6.33 -4.97
CA LEU A 322 -19.87 7.63 -4.32
C LEU A 322 -18.68 8.56 -4.53
N LEU A 323 -17.45 8.04 -4.41
CA LEU A 323 -16.22 8.80 -4.65
C LEU A 323 -16.13 9.27 -6.10
N ASP A 324 -16.48 8.43 -7.08
CA ASP A 324 -16.46 8.82 -8.50
C ASP A 324 -17.28 10.08 -8.72
N ARG A 325 -18.56 10.08 -8.32
CA ARG A 325 -19.47 11.22 -8.47
C ARG A 325 -19.00 12.47 -7.72
N ALA A 326 -18.57 12.28 -6.47
CA ALA A 326 -18.17 13.40 -5.63
C ALA A 326 -16.85 14.03 -6.06
N LEU A 327 -15.93 13.24 -6.60
CA LEU A 327 -14.66 13.74 -7.14
C LEU A 327 -14.84 14.40 -8.50
N GLU A 328 -15.76 13.92 -9.34
CA GLU A 328 -16.19 14.61 -10.57
C GLU A 328 -16.77 15.99 -10.25
N ASP A 329 -17.68 16.07 -9.26
CA ASP A 329 -18.22 17.34 -8.77
C ASP A 329 -17.12 18.27 -8.23
N LEU A 330 -16.17 17.72 -7.47
CA LEU A 330 -15.06 18.49 -6.92
C LEU A 330 -14.19 19.10 -8.02
N VAL A 331 -13.88 18.35 -9.08
CA VAL A 331 -13.14 18.87 -10.25
C VAL A 331 -13.94 19.95 -10.98
N ALA A 332 -15.26 19.79 -11.08
CA ALA A 332 -16.12 20.74 -11.78
C ALA A 332 -16.34 22.05 -11.01
N THR A 333 -16.34 21.98 -9.66
CA THR A 333 -16.74 23.11 -8.81
C THR A 333 -15.59 23.81 -8.09
N GLU A 334 -14.42 23.16 -7.96
CA GLU A 334 -13.26 23.74 -7.28
C GLU A 334 -12.16 24.13 -8.28
N PRO A 335 -11.96 25.43 -8.56
CA PRO A 335 -11.02 25.88 -9.59
C PRO A 335 -9.58 25.41 -9.40
N LEU A 336 -9.17 25.16 -8.14
CA LEU A 336 -7.81 24.71 -7.80
C LEU A 336 -7.66 23.19 -7.84
N VAL A 337 -8.72 22.43 -8.09
CA VAL A 337 -8.63 20.99 -8.34
C VAL A 337 -8.45 20.79 -9.84
N SER A 338 -7.32 20.18 -10.23
CA SER A 338 -7.01 19.97 -11.65
C SER A 338 -7.59 18.67 -12.19
N THR A 339 -7.39 17.58 -11.46
CA THR A 339 -7.85 16.24 -11.86
C THR A 339 -7.82 15.28 -10.67
N THR A 340 -8.43 14.14 -10.83
CA THR A 340 -8.36 13.03 -9.87
C THR A 340 -7.88 11.75 -10.55
N THR A 341 -7.21 10.88 -9.79
CA THR A 341 -6.72 9.58 -10.23
C THR A 341 -7.08 8.50 -9.22
N GLY A 342 -6.94 7.23 -9.61
CA GLY A 342 -7.15 6.09 -8.72
C GLY A 342 -8.40 5.29 -9.04
N ILE A 343 -8.56 4.19 -8.29
CA ILE A 343 -9.70 3.28 -8.38
C ILE A 343 -10.17 2.85 -6.98
N GLY A 344 -11.42 2.45 -6.86
CA GLY A 344 -11.97 1.99 -5.57
C GLY A 344 -11.92 3.09 -4.51
N CYS A 345 -11.45 2.71 -3.34
CA CYS A 345 -11.20 3.61 -2.21
C CYS A 345 -9.72 4.04 -2.14
N PHE A 346 -9.04 4.15 -3.27
CA PHE A 346 -7.67 4.62 -3.39
C PHE A 346 -7.63 5.75 -4.42
N ARG A 347 -7.70 7.01 -3.96
CA ARG A 347 -7.88 8.19 -4.81
C ARG A 347 -6.85 9.26 -4.52
N SER A 348 -6.39 9.94 -5.56
CA SER A 348 -5.58 11.15 -5.47
C SER A 348 -6.32 12.33 -6.08
N ILE A 349 -6.23 13.48 -5.42
CA ILE A 349 -6.79 14.76 -5.84
C ILE A 349 -5.60 15.65 -6.14
N ARG A 350 -5.39 15.97 -7.41
CA ARG A 350 -4.31 16.86 -7.86
C ARG A 350 -4.79 18.30 -7.86
N LEU A 351 -3.91 19.18 -7.44
CA LEU A 351 -4.18 20.61 -7.32
C LEU A 351 -3.33 21.40 -8.30
N ARG A 352 -3.80 22.60 -8.60
CA ARG A 352 -3.13 23.58 -9.47
C ARG A 352 -3.15 24.96 -8.84
N THR A 353 -2.30 25.85 -9.35
CA THR A 353 -2.34 27.29 -9.04
C THR A 353 -3.44 27.97 -9.85
N PRO A 354 -3.77 29.24 -9.56
CA PRO A 354 -4.73 30.01 -10.38
C PRO A 354 -4.31 30.14 -11.85
N GLU A 355 -3.02 30.12 -12.14
CA GLU A 355 -2.45 30.18 -13.50
C GLU A 355 -2.61 28.86 -14.25
N GLY A 356 -3.00 27.78 -13.57
CA GLY A 356 -3.22 26.47 -14.16
C GLY A 356 -2.03 25.51 -14.01
N ASP A 357 -0.90 25.96 -13.47
CA ASP A 357 0.27 25.13 -13.23
C ASP A 357 0.01 24.13 -12.08
N PRO A 358 0.65 22.94 -12.09
CA PRO A 358 0.57 22.00 -10.96
C PRO A 358 0.99 22.68 -9.64
N LEU A 359 0.25 22.39 -8.55
CA LEU A 359 0.60 22.91 -7.23
C LEU A 359 2.06 22.55 -6.89
N PRO A 360 2.91 23.53 -6.51
CA PRO A 360 4.29 23.24 -6.10
C PRO A 360 4.32 22.22 -4.94
N GLN A 361 5.18 21.19 -5.05
CA GLN A 361 5.26 20.11 -4.06
C GLN A 361 5.54 20.62 -2.64
N GLN A 362 6.26 21.73 -2.53
CA GLN A 362 6.58 22.38 -1.23
C GLN A 362 5.35 22.98 -0.54
N GLN A 363 4.27 23.21 -1.27
CA GLN A 363 3.00 23.72 -0.72
C GLN A 363 2.06 22.59 -0.25
N VAL A 364 2.29 21.35 -0.68
CA VAL A 364 1.44 20.20 -0.31
C VAL A 364 1.31 20.03 1.23
N PRO A 365 2.36 20.15 2.05
CA PRO A 365 2.22 20.09 3.50
C PRO A 365 1.28 21.16 4.07
N GLN A 366 1.23 22.34 3.47
CA GLN A 366 0.35 23.42 3.89
C GLN A 366 -1.12 23.10 3.60
N VAL A 367 -1.41 22.51 2.44
CA VAL A 367 -2.75 22.01 2.08
C VAL A 367 -3.19 20.90 3.05
N VAL A 368 -2.32 19.92 3.32
CA VAL A 368 -2.59 18.84 4.29
C VAL A 368 -2.91 19.41 5.67
N ALA A 369 -2.12 20.40 6.12
CA ALA A 369 -2.38 21.08 7.38
C ALA A 369 -3.70 21.88 7.39
N ALA A 370 -4.09 22.48 6.28
CA ALA A 370 -5.36 23.18 6.14
C ALA A 370 -6.56 22.21 6.17
N ILE A 371 -6.48 21.06 5.48
CA ILE A 371 -7.49 20.00 5.54
C ILE A 371 -7.58 19.41 6.96
N ARG A 372 -6.45 19.25 7.64
CA ARG A 372 -6.41 18.83 9.04
C ARG A 372 -7.14 19.82 9.95
N ARG A 373 -6.95 21.13 9.77
CA ARG A 373 -7.71 22.16 10.52
C ARG A 373 -9.20 22.13 10.19
N ALA A 374 -9.56 21.75 8.96
CA ALA A 374 -10.94 21.59 8.54
C ALA A 374 -11.63 20.33 9.11
N GLY A 375 -10.90 19.39 9.72
CA GLY A 375 -11.46 18.24 10.45
C GLY A 375 -11.09 16.85 9.90
N ALA A 376 -10.22 16.73 8.89
CA ALA A 376 -9.86 15.45 8.32
C ALA A 376 -8.34 15.24 8.14
N LEU A 377 -7.91 13.99 8.24
CA LEU A 377 -6.56 13.55 7.92
C LEU A 377 -6.54 12.99 6.51
N VAL A 378 -5.63 13.51 5.69
CA VAL A 378 -5.37 13.02 4.33
C VAL A 378 -3.87 12.74 4.18
N HIS A 379 -3.51 11.96 3.15
CA HIS A 379 -2.10 11.70 2.85
C HIS A 379 -1.59 12.71 1.81
N PRO A 380 -0.36 13.25 1.94
CA PRO A 380 0.25 14.06 0.88
C PRO A 380 0.45 13.22 -0.39
N SER A 381 0.32 13.86 -1.55
CA SER A 381 0.51 13.23 -2.86
C SER A 381 1.29 14.15 -3.80
N VAL A 382 1.58 13.66 -4.99
CA VAL A 382 2.18 14.48 -6.06
C VAL A 382 1.24 15.63 -6.39
N ASN A 383 1.70 16.87 -6.13
CA ASN A 383 0.94 18.10 -6.40
C ASN A 383 -0.47 18.13 -5.77
N GLY A 384 -0.69 17.47 -4.65
CA GLY A 384 -2.01 17.40 -4.02
C GLY A 384 -2.11 16.45 -2.85
N VAL A 385 -3.26 15.79 -2.70
CA VAL A 385 -3.55 14.91 -1.56
C VAL A 385 -4.16 13.59 -2.00
N GLN A 386 -4.01 12.55 -1.16
CA GLN A 386 -4.69 11.26 -1.33
C GLN A 386 -5.71 11.04 -0.23
N ILE A 387 -6.81 10.41 -0.62
CA ILE A 387 -7.83 9.88 0.28
C ILE A 387 -7.98 8.38 0.07
N LEU A 388 -7.93 7.66 1.19
CA LEU A 388 -8.08 6.21 1.27
C LEU A 388 -9.00 5.88 2.44
N PRO A 389 -10.31 6.22 2.35
CA PRO A 389 -11.25 5.99 3.45
C PRO A 389 -11.32 4.50 3.80
N ALA A 390 -11.56 4.19 5.06
CA ALA A 390 -11.83 2.82 5.49
C ALA A 390 -13.11 2.31 4.82
N LEU A 391 -13.18 1.00 4.57
CA LEU A 391 -14.28 0.39 3.82
C LEU A 391 -15.59 0.33 4.62
N ILE A 392 -15.54 0.77 5.87
CA ILE A 392 -16.70 0.87 6.78
C ILE A 392 -17.32 2.28 6.83
N TYR A 393 -16.80 3.23 6.05
CA TYR A 393 -17.35 4.58 5.99
C TYR A 393 -18.85 4.56 5.64
N THR A 394 -19.64 5.32 6.39
CA THR A 394 -20.99 5.68 6.01
C THR A 394 -20.98 6.75 4.91
N ASP A 395 -22.12 6.91 4.22
CA ASP A 395 -22.26 7.95 3.19
C ASP A 395 -22.08 9.35 3.79
N ALA A 396 -22.57 9.58 5.02
CA ALA A 396 -22.43 10.84 5.73
C ALA A 396 -20.98 11.15 6.11
N GLU A 397 -20.23 10.17 6.60
CA GLU A 397 -18.80 10.34 6.91
C GLU A 397 -17.97 10.58 5.65
N LEU A 398 -18.33 9.95 4.53
CA LEU A 398 -17.64 10.21 3.25
C LEU A 398 -17.92 11.64 2.76
N ALA A 399 -19.16 12.11 2.86
CA ALA A 399 -19.52 13.49 2.53
C ALA A 399 -18.78 14.50 3.42
N GLU A 400 -18.70 14.23 4.73
CA GLU A 400 -17.92 15.04 5.69
C GLU A 400 -16.44 15.09 5.33
N LEU A 401 -15.83 13.96 4.93
CA LEU A 401 -14.43 13.90 4.49
C LEU A 401 -14.18 14.82 3.28
N LEU A 402 -15.05 14.73 2.29
CA LEU A 402 -14.91 15.51 1.05
C LEU A 402 -15.19 17.02 1.29
N ASP A 403 -16.09 17.35 2.21
CA ASP A 403 -16.30 18.72 2.64
C ASP A 403 -15.06 19.27 3.37
N CYS A 404 -14.44 18.51 4.26
CA CYS A 404 -13.18 18.88 4.89
C CYS A 404 -12.07 19.12 3.85
N VAL A 405 -11.96 18.27 2.82
CA VAL A 405 -10.99 18.48 1.73
C VAL A 405 -11.28 19.78 1.00
N ARG A 406 -12.54 20.04 0.61
CA ARG A 406 -12.96 21.26 -0.08
C ARG A 406 -12.64 22.50 0.75
N ARG A 407 -13.05 22.53 2.02
CA ARG A 407 -12.76 23.66 2.94
C ARG A 407 -11.27 23.88 3.14
N GLY A 408 -10.49 22.80 3.28
CA GLY A 408 -9.04 22.90 3.44
C GLY A 408 -8.33 23.45 2.22
N VAL A 409 -8.73 23.01 1.00
CA VAL A 409 -8.19 23.54 -0.26
C VAL A 409 -8.52 25.03 -0.40
N ARG A 410 -9.77 25.45 -0.14
CA ARG A 410 -10.17 26.86 -0.18
C ARG A 410 -9.43 27.69 0.87
N ALA A 411 -9.29 27.20 2.11
CA ALA A 411 -8.55 27.89 3.15
C ALA A 411 -7.06 28.09 2.82
N HIS A 412 -6.45 27.12 2.15
CA HIS A 412 -5.09 27.26 1.63
C HIS A 412 -5.04 28.36 0.56
N ALA A 413 -5.96 28.33 -0.42
CA ALA A 413 -6.03 29.31 -1.48
C ALA A 413 -6.21 30.74 -0.96
N GLN A 414 -7.08 30.94 0.02
CA GLN A 414 -7.27 32.24 0.71
C GLN A 414 -5.97 32.69 1.39
N ALA A 415 -5.28 31.80 2.08
CA ALA A 415 -4.00 32.10 2.72
C ALA A 415 -2.88 32.49 1.73
N GLN A 416 -2.99 32.03 0.47
CA GLN A 416 -2.10 32.42 -0.62
C GLN A 416 -2.57 33.70 -1.37
N GLY A 417 -3.75 34.23 -1.03
CA GLY A 417 -4.37 35.36 -1.76
C GLY A 417 -4.90 34.99 -3.16
N TRP A 418 -5.16 33.70 -3.40
CA TRP A 418 -5.68 33.19 -4.69
C TRP A 418 -7.20 33.23 -4.79
N LEU A 419 -7.88 33.34 -3.68
CA LEU A 419 -9.33 33.53 -3.57
C LEU A 419 -9.60 34.69 -2.62
N ASP A 420 -10.61 35.52 -2.94
CA ASP A 420 -11.12 36.53 -2.03
C ASP A 420 -11.64 35.83 -0.75
N GLY A 421 -11.31 36.38 0.40
CA GLY A 421 -11.88 35.93 1.66
C GLY A 421 -13.39 36.12 1.60
N GLU A 422 -14.19 35.11 1.95
CA GLU A 422 -15.61 35.37 2.21
C GLU A 422 -15.66 36.47 3.28
N ALA A 423 -16.11 37.66 2.88
CA ALA A 423 -16.41 38.74 3.81
C ALA A 423 -17.43 38.17 4.78
N GLY A 424 -17.04 38.05 6.07
CA GLY A 424 -17.78 37.37 7.11
C GLY A 424 -19.26 37.76 7.06
N ALA A 425 -20.11 36.77 6.85
CA ALA A 425 -21.50 36.87 7.26
C ALA A 425 -21.51 36.88 8.80
N ALA A 426 -21.71 38.06 9.34
CA ALA A 426 -21.90 38.33 10.74
C ALA A 426 -23.19 37.67 11.29
#